data_176ce1c3f20304ad389e16bb32704150
#
_entry.id   176ce1c3f20304ad389e16bb32704150
#
_cell.length_a   1.000
_cell.length_b   1.000
_cell.length_c   1.000
_cell.angle_alpha   90.00
_cell.angle_beta   90.00
_cell.angle_gamma   90.00
#
_symmetry.space_group_name_H-M   'P 1'
#
loop_
_entity.id
_entity.type
_entity.pdbx_description
1 polymer ?
#
loop_
_entity_poly.entity_id
_entity_poly.type
_entity_poly.pdbx_seq_one_letter_code
_entity_poly.pdbx_strand_id
1 'polypeptide(L)'
;MNTEIKNMWRKKSWSIPDLLGSKSEYTKIVIGLIQQIASGNANGMDDFPKLEGVFEPRTWREYVPFLKGIGIVGNHNGSLCLSETGEWLHRNLSFYNIASVMQERFRIFGEILYVLDSEPSTVQEVDEKICDLYKLKWKNCSNTRKRMDWLEVLGLIDIIGNRKWVVTESGKRALKEWILVTPEMLDSFEDAEVSYKISEAPTEISNMIQELYDNNLLQKERCTYNLWSPSPNKIENLRKILEYSCEKVTRIELFKYIGDEFNLKVSSIESMMPFLKASGL
;
A
#
# COMPACT_ATOMS: atom_id res chain seq x y z
N MET A 1 -8.80 -9.07 23.10
CA MET A 1 -9.17 -9.66 21.80
C MET A 1 -9.65 -8.61 20.80
N ASN A 2 -10.71 -7.84 21.05
CA ASN A 2 -11.16 -6.80 20.08
C ASN A 2 -10.13 -5.73 19.75
N THR A 3 -9.33 -5.26 20.71
CA THR A 3 -8.32 -4.22 20.48
C THR A 3 -7.17 -4.69 19.58
N GLU A 4 -6.74 -5.94 19.72
CA GLU A 4 -5.68 -6.53 18.89
C GLU A 4 -6.15 -6.72 17.45
N ILE A 5 -7.35 -7.26 17.24
CA ILE A 5 -7.95 -7.43 15.92
C ILE A 5 -8.14 -6.07 15.24
N LYS A 6 -8.63 -5.06 15.98
CA LYS A 6 -8.74 -3.68 15.50
C LYS A 6 -7.39 -3.12 15.05
N ASN A 7 -6.34 -3.33 15.83
CA ASN A 7 -4.99 -2.86 15.50
C ASN A 7 -4.42 -3.61 14.28
N MET A 8 -4.64 -4.91 14.18
CA MET A 8 -4.28 -5.69 13.00
C MET A 8 -5.00 -5.19 11.76
N TRP A 9 -6.32 -5.00 11.83
CA TRP A 9 -7.11 -4.47 10.73
C TRP A 9 -6.65 -3.10 10.26
N ARG A 10 -6.34 -2.19 11.18
CA ARG A 10 -5.85 -0.85 10.86
C ARG A 10 -4.51 -0.84 10.13
N LYS A 11 -3.65 -1.81 10.40
CA LYS A 11 -2.34 -1.96 9.74
C LYS A 11 -2.44 -2.53 8.33
N LYS A 12 -3.54 -3.22 7.99
CA LYS A 12 -3.73 -3.80 6.66
C LYS A 12 -3.98 -2.71 5.61
N SER A 13 -3.38 -2.89 4.43
CA SER A 13 -3.58 -2.01 3.27
C SER A 13 -4.92 -2.26 2.58
N TRP A 14 -5.52 -1.22 2.02
CA TRP A 14 -6.67 -1.31 1.14
C TRP A 14 -6.30 -1.72 -0.29
N SER A 15 -5.09 -1.43 -0.73
CA SER A 15 -4.64 -1.67 -2.10
C SER A 15 -3.68 -2.84 -2.15
N ILE A 16 -3.99 -3.83 -2.99
CA ILE A 16 -3.04 -4.86 -3.39
C ILE A 16 -2.21 -4.28 -4.53
N PRO A 17 -0.87 -4.20 -4.42
CA PRO A 17 -0.02 -3.77 -5.52
C PRO A 17 -0.20 -4.66 -6.75
N ASP A 18 0.06 -4.10 -7.94
CA ASP A 18 0.02 -4.89 -9.16
C ASP A 18 1.25 -5.78 -9.24
N LEU A 19 1.04 -7.06 -9.54
CA LEU A 19 2.07 -7.96 -10.01
C LEU A 19 2.02 -7.97 -11.54
N LEU A 20 3.12 -7.58 -12.18
CA LEU A 20 3.20 -7.58 -13.63
C LEU A 20 3.37 -9.00 -14.15
N GLY A 21 2.62 -9.31 -15.21
CA GLY A 21 2.54 -10.64 -15.80
C GLY A 21 1.08 -11.10 -15.97
N SER A 22 0.89 -12.25 -16.59
CA SER A 22 -0.44 -12.82 -16.71
C SER A 22 -0.90 -13.45 -15.40
N LYS A 23 -2.20 -13.43 -15.12
CA LYS A 23 -2.79 -14.05 -13.93
C LYS A 23 -2.33 -15.51 -13.74
N SER A 24 -2.25 -16.28 -14.81
CA SER A 24 -1.80 -17.68 -14.79
C SER A 24 -0.33 -17.87 -14.37
N GLU A 25 0.47 -16.81 -14.35
CA GLU A 25 1.88 -16.82 -14.00
C GLU A 25 2.15 -16.29 -12.59
N TYR A 26 1.17 -15.68 -11.92
CA TYR A 26 1.37 -15.01 -10.63
C TYR A 26 2.10 -15.87 -9.59
N THR A 27 1.66 -17.11 -9.42
CA THR A 27 2.29 -18.02 -8.44
C THR A 27 3.73 -18.37 -8.82
N LYS A 28 3.98 -18.63 -10.12
CA LYS A 28 5.33 -18.90 -10.64
C LYS A 28 6.25 -17.72 -10.43
N ILE A 29 5.78 -16.50 -10.73
CA ILE A 29 6.53 -15.26 -10.54
C ILE A 29 6.90 -15.09 -9.06
N VAL A 30 5.92 -15.17 -8.16
CA VAL A 30 6.17 -14.95 -6.71
C VAL A 30 7.15 -15.99 -6.17
N ILE A 31 6.94 -17.26 -6.48
CA ILE A 31 7.81 -18.36 -6.03
C ILE A 31 9.23 -18.17 -6.55
N GLY A 32 9.38 -17.93 -7.86
CA GLY A 32 10.69 -17.74 -8.48
C GLY A 32 11.44 -16.53 -7.95
N LEU A 33 10.73 -15.41 -7.69
CA LEU A 33 11.33 -14.21 -7.09
C LEU A 33 11.83 -14.49 -5.66
N ILE A 34 11.04 -15.16 -4.83
CA ILE A 34 11.44 -15.54 -3.46
C ILE A 34 12.71 -16.40 -3.50
N GLN A 35 12.73 -17.43 -4.35
CA GLN A 35 13.87 -18.35 -4.47
C GLN A 35 15.15 -17.64 -4.93
N GLN A 36 15.05 -16.71 -5.88
CA GLN A 36 16.22 -15.97 -6.36
C GLN A 36 16.75 -14.97 -5.34
N ILE A 37 15.88 -14.29 -4.61
CA ILE A 37 16.31 -13.40 -3.53
C ILE A 37 17.01 -14.21 -2.43
N ALA A 38 16.43 -15.34 -2.02
CA ALA A 38 17.01 -16.24 -1.03
C ALA A 38 18.41 -16.76 -1.46
N SER A 39 18.61 -16.97 -2.76
CA SER A 39 19.88 -17.42 -3.34
C SER A 39 20.88 -16.27 -3.60
N GLY A 40 20.56 -15.04 -3.25
CA GLY A 40 21.44 -13.87 -3.47
C GLY A 40 21.53 -13.42 -4.93
N ASN A 41 20.59 -13.82 -5.80
CA ASN A 41 20.63 -13.54 -7.23
C ASN A 41 19.93 -12.23 -7.64
N ALA A 42 19.51 -11.41 -6.69
CA ALA A 42 18.83 -10.13 -6.93
C ALA A 42 19.83 -8.95 -6.90
N ASN A 43 20.81 -8.94 -7.79
CA ASN A 43 21.96 -8.04 -7.73
C ASN A 43 21.75 -6.68 -8.40
N GLY A 44 20.91 -6.58 -9.42
CA GLY A 44 20.66 -5.34 -10.16
C GLY A 44 19.16 -5.04 -10.30
N MET A 45 18.74 -3.80 -10.00
CA MET A 45 17.32 -3.45 -10.11
C MET A 45 16.81 -3.44 -11.55
N ASP A 46 17.68 -3.22 -12.51
CA ASP A 46 17.35 -3.19 -13.93
C ASP A 46 17.58 -4.55 -14.61
N ASP A 47 18.10 -5.55 -13.87
CA ASP A 47 18.25 -6.91 -14.37
C ASP A 47 16.91 -7.66 -14.35
N PHE A 48 16.84 -8.70 -15.17
CA PHE A 48 15.68 -9.57 -15.27
C PHE A 48 15.88 -10.81 -14.38
N PRO A 49 14.93 -11.13 -13.49
CA PRO A 49 14.95 -12.39 -12.76
C PRO A 49 14.76 -13.56 -13.73
N LYS A 50 15.43 -14.68 -13.46
CA LYS A 50 15.30 -15.93 -14.24
C LYS A 50 14.08 -16.70 -13.77
N LEU A 51 12.91 -16.46 -14.36
CA LEU A 51 11.66 -17.06 -13.97
C LEU A 51 11.25 -18.16 -14.94
N GLU A 52 11.28 -19.42 -14.49
CA GLU A 52 10.90 -20.56 -15.33
C GLU A 52 9.40 -20.54 -15.66
N GLY A 53 9.07 -20.69 -16.94
CA GLY A 53 7.69 -20.75 -17.42
C GLY A 53 6.92 -19.43 -17.29
N VAL A 54 7.64 -18.31 -17.17
CA VAL A 54 7.09 -16.96 -17.25
C VAL A 54 7.44 -16.37 -18.61
N PHE A 55 6.41 -15.92 -19.32
CA PHE A 55 6.57 -15.28 -20.63
C PHE A 55 6.84 -13.79 -20.42
N GLU A 56 7.96 -13.29 -20.98
CA GLU A 56 8.39 -11.88 -20.83
C GLU A 56 8.52 -11.41 -19.36
N PRO A 57 9.45 -11.96 -18.58
CA PRO A 57 9.69 -11.48 -17.22
C PRO A 57 10.05 -9.98 -17.22
N ARG A 58 9.64 -9.28 -16.18
CA ARG A 58 9.96 -7.87 -15.96
C ARG A 58 11.23 -7.72 -15.14
N THR A 59 11.74 -6.50 -15.04
CA THR A 59 12.91 -6.20 -14.22
C THR A 59 12.63 -6.32 -12.73
N TRP A 60 13.66 -6.47 -11.91
CA TRP A 60 13.52 -6.43 -10.45
C TRP A 60 12.84 -5.15 -9.98
N ARG A 61 13.16 -4.01 -10.59
CA ARG A 61 12.56 -2.70 -10.28
C ARG A 61 11.03 -2.74 -10.38
N GLU A 62 10.51 -3.45 -11.34
CA GLU A 62 9.06 -3.54 -11.57
C GLU A 62 8.37 -4.53 -10.63
N TYR A 63 9.06 -5.57 -10.14
CA TYR A 63 8.50 -6.54 -9.19
C TYR A 63 8.61 -6.11 -7.73
N VAL A 64 9.64 -5.33 -7.37
CA VAL A 64 9.91 -4.90 -5.98
C VAL A 64 8.73 -4.20 -5.31
N PRO A 65 7.95 -3.33 -5.96
CA PRO A 65 6.77 -2.71 -5.33
C PRO A 65 5.75 -3.74 -4.83
N PHE A 66 5.50 -4.80 -5.60
CA PHE A 66 4.62 -5.89 -5.18
C PHE A 66 5.21 -6.65 -3.99
N LEU A 67 6.47 -7.07 -4.07
CA LEU A 67 7.15 -7.82 -3.01
C LEU A 67 7.21 -7.05 -1.68
N LYS A 68 7.47 -5.74 -1.75
CA LYS A 68 7.39 -4.84 -0.58
C LYS A 68 5.98 -4.71 -0.05
N GLY A 69 4.99 -4.61 -0.95
CA GLY A 69 3.58 -4.49 -0.57
C GLY A 69 3.06 -5.70 0.21
N ILE A 70 3.44 -6.91 -0.19
CA ILE A 70 3.13 -8.12 0.58
C ILE A 70 4.09 -8.37 1.75
N GLY A 71 5.13 -7.54 1.89
CA GLY A 71 6.01 -7.50 3.06
C GLY A 71 7.04 -8.63 3.12
N ILE A 72 7.37 -9.27 2.00
CA ILE A 72 8.33 -10.38 1.96
C ILE A 72 9.77 -9.94 1.67
N VAL A 73 9.99 -8.68 1.33
CA VAL A 73 11.34 -8.16 1.07
C VAL A 73 11.63 -6.89 1.85
N GLY A 74 12.90 -6.72 2.17
CA GLY A 74 13.51 -5.53 2.73
C GLY A 74 14.76 -5.13 1.96
N ASN A 75 15.44 -4.10 2.42
CA ASN A 75 16.76 -3.70 1.93
C ASN A 75 17.77 -3.84 3.07
N HIS A 76 18.87 -4.50 2.80
CA HIS A 76 20.01 -4.56 3.71
C HIS A 76 21.26 -4.10 2.96
N ASN A 77 21.92 -3.05 3.45
CA ASN A 77 23.10 -2.46 2.82
C ASN A 77 22.94 -2.15 1.31
N GLY A 78 21.74 -1.67 0.93
CA GLY A 78 21.44 -1.35 -0.47
C GLY A 78 21.04 -2.53 -1.36
N SER A 79 21.14 -3.76 -0.85
CA SER A 79 20.75 -4.98 -1.56
C SER A 79 19.36 -5.45 -1.16
N LEU A 80 18.62 -6.02 -2.11
CA LEU A 80 17.33 -6.63 -1.86
C LEU A 80 17.52 -7.94 -1.10
N CYS A 81 16.83 -8.09 0.03
CA CYS A 81 16.88 -9.30 0.85
C CYS A 81 15.46 -9.73 1.25
N LEU A 82 15.29 -10.96 1.67
CA LEU A 82 14.06 -11.41 2.29
C LEU A 82 13.89 -10.73 3.66
N SER A 83 12.66 -10.37 4.00
CA SER A 83 12.25 -9.99 5.35
C SER A 83 12.08 -11.24 6.21
N GLU A 84 11.82 -11.10 7.52
CA GLU A 84 11.46 -12.23 8.39
C GLU A 84 10.26 -13.03 7.83
N THR A 85 9.24 -12.33 7.34
CA THR A 85 8.09 -12.96 6.66
C THR A 85 8.51 -13.68 5.39
N GLY A 86 9.41 -13.07 4.60
CA GLY A 86 9.95 -13.67 3.38
C GLY A 86 10.78 -14.92 3.66
N GLU A 87 11.63 -14.89 4.68
CA GLU A 87 12.42 -16.03 5.13
C GLU A 87 11.54 -17.19 5.63
N TRP A 88 10.51 -16.86 6.41
CA TRP A 88 9.54 -17.85 6.84
C TRP A 88 8.82 -18.48 5.64
N LEU A 89 8.36 -17.64 4.71
CA LEU A 89 7.65 -18.09 3.52
C LEU A 89 8.56 -18.94 2.61
N HIS A 90 9.84 -18.57 2.44
CA HIS A 90 10.80 -19.35 1.69
C HIS A 90 10.95 -20.77 2.24
N ARG A 91 11.03 -20.93 3.57
CA ARG A 91 11.12 -22.23 4.24
C ARG A 91 9.83 -23.04 4.22
N ASN A 92 8.67 -22.37 4.11
CA ASN A 92 7.35 -22.97 4.18
C ASN A 92 6.53 -22.67 2.91
N LEU A 93 7.16 -22.76 1.74
CA LEU A 93 6.59 -22.31 0.48
C LEU A 93 5.41 -23.17 0.05
N SER A 94 4.23 -22.57 0.05
CA SER A 94 2.99 -23.15 -0.48
C SER A 94 2.03 -22.03 -0.90
N PHE A 95 1.07 -22.33 -1.76
CA PHE A 95 0.04 -21.38 -2.19
C PHE A 95 -0.78 -20.89 -1.00
N TYR A 96 -1.09 -21.79 -0.06
CA TYR A 96 -1.80 -21.45 1.16
C TYR A 96 -1.03 -20.46 2.04
N ASN A 97 0.27 -20.65 2.19
CA ASN A 97 1.10 -19.75 3.01
C ASN A 97 1.30 -18.38 2.33
N ILE A 98 1.40 -18.34 0.99
CA ILE A 98 1.37 -17.06 0.25
C ILE A 98 0.04 -16.34 0.51
N ALA A 99 -1.08 -17.06 0.43
CA ALA A 99 -2.40 -16.49 0.72
C ALA A 99 -2.51 -15.98 2.15
N SER A 100 -1.97 -16.70 3.13
CA SER A 100 -1.95 -16.29 4.54
C SER A 100 -1.17 -14.98 4.75
N VAL A 101 0.01 -14.85 4.11
CA VAL A 101 0.78 -13.61 4.13
C VAL A 101 -0.02 -12.46 3.50
N MET A 102 -0.70 -12.70 2.39
CA MET A 102 -1.56 -11.67 1.76
C MET A 102 -2.74 -11.30 2.66
N GLN A 103 -3.37 -12.25 3.34
CA GLN A 103 -4.45 -12.00 4.30
C GLN A 103 -4.00 -11.10 5.46
N GLU A 104 -2.79 -11.27 5.93
CA GLU A 104 -2.24 -10.42 6.99
C GLU A 104 -1.97 -8.98 6.54
N ARG A 105 -1.77 -8.77 5.24
CA ARG A 105 -1.39 -7.47 4.65
C ARG A 105 -2.54 -6.68 4.07
N PHE A 106 -3.57 -7.35 3.57
CA PHE A 106 -4.64 -6.68 2.81
C PHE A 106 -6.01 -6.86 3.45
N ARG A 107 -6.74 -5.75 3.53
CA ARG A 107 -8.16 -5.75 3.96
C ARG A 107 -9.03 -6.40 2.90
N ILE A 108 -10.11 -7.03 3.33
CA ILE A 108 -11.11 -7.64 2.44
C ILE A 108 -10.51 -8.75 1.56
N PHE A 109 -9.41 -9.36 1.98
CA PHE A 109 -8.84 -10.46 1.22
C PHE A 109 -9.51 -11.80 1.59
N GLY A 110 -9.41 -12.22 2.85
CA GLY A 110 -10.08 -13.42 3.33
C GLY A 110 -11.58 -13.24 3.56
N GLU A 111 -12.02 -12.02 3.81
CA GLU A 111 -13.43 -11.69 4.02
C GLU A 111 -14.30 -12.00 2.78
N ILE A 112 -13.71 -12.05 1.57
CA ILE A 112 -14.39 -12.54 0.35
C ILE A 112 -14.77 -14.00 0.49
N LEU A 113 -13.94 -14.84 1.13
CA LEU A 113 -14.27 -16.24 1.36
C LEU A 113 -15.53 -16.40 2.20
N TYR A 114 -15.70 -15.54 3.21
CA TYR A 114 -16.90 -15.54 4.05
C TYR A 114 -18.18 -15.26 3.25
N VAL A 115 -18.11 -14.36 2.27
CA VAL A 115 -19.25 -14.07 1.36
C VAL A 115 -19.52 -15.22 0.43
N LEU A 116 -18.47 -15.84 -0.12
CA LEU A 116 -18.59 -16.95 -1.08
C LEU A 116 -18.99 -18.29 -0.43
N ASP A 117 -18.74 -18.46 0.88
CA ASP A 117 -19.10 -19.69 1.59
C ASP A 117 -20.63 -19.86 1.71
N SER A 118 -21.38 -18.75 1.67
CA SER A 118 -22.84 -18.78 1.74
C SER A 118 -23.48 -19.33 0.44
N GLU A 119 -22.98 -18.91 -0.73
CA GLU A 119 -23.50 -19.32 -2.04
C GLU A 119 -22.51 -18.99 -3.17
N PRO A 120 -22.53 -19.79 -4.27
CA PRO A 120 -21.77 -19.47 -5.46
C PRO A 120 -22.17 -18.12 -6.05
N SER A 121 -21.21 -17.22 -6.25
CA SER A 121 -21.49 -15.84 -6.67
C SER A 121 -20.55 -15.39 -7.79
N THR A 122 -21.03 -14.47 -8.62
CA THR A 122 -20.22 -13.74 -9.62
C THR A 122 -19.40 -12.66 -8.94
N VAL A 123 -18.40 -12.11 -9.64
CA VAL A 123 -17.59 -10.98 -9.10
C VAL A 123 -18.47 -9.79 -8.72
N GLN A 124 -19.51 -9.50 -9.50
CA GLN A 124 -20.42 -8.40 -9.22
C GLN A 124 -21.24 -8.62 -7.95
N GLU A 125 -21.82 -9.82 -7.80
CA GLU A 125 -22.56 -10.18 -6.60
C GLU A 125 -21.70 -10.16 -5.36
N VAL A 126 -20.42 -10.59 -5.45
CA VAL A 126 -19.45 -10.49 -4.36
C VAL A 126 -19.12 -9.03 -4.04
N ASP A 127 -18.89 -8.20 -5.06
CA ASP A 127 -18.56 -6.78 -4.89
C ASP A 127 -19.70 -6.04 -4.19
N GLU A 128 -20.93 -6.24 -4.64
CA GLU A 128 -22.13 -5.64 -4.03
C GLU A 128 -22.26 -6.05 -2.55
N LYS A 129 -22.16 -7.35 -2.25
CA LYS A 129 -22.24 -7.86 -0.86
C LYS A 129 -21.12 -7.32 0.03
N ILE A 130 -19.88 -7.32 -0.47
CA ILE A 130 -18.73 -6.79 0.29
C ILE A 130 -18.87 -5.29 0.52
N CYS A 131 -19.28 -4.54 -0.50
CA CYS A 131 -19.49 -3.09 -0.36
C CYS A 131 -20.60 -2.77 0.66
N ASP A 132 -21.69 -3.53 0.65
CA ASP A 132 -22.78 -3.37 1.59
C ASP A 132 -22.37 -3.75 3.01
N LEU A 133 -21.84 -4.96 3.21
CA LEU A 133 -21.45 -5.48 4.52
C LEU A 133 -20.36 -4.64 5.21
N TYR A 134 -19.38 -4.17 4.45
CA TYR A 134 -18.23 -3.42 4.97
C TYR A 134 -18.32 -1.90 4.71
N LYS A 135 -19.49 -1.40 4.28
CA LYS A 135 -19.78 0.03 4.01
C LYS A 135 -18.73 0.69 3.11
N LEU A 136 -18.29 -0.05 2.07
CA LEU A 136 -17.24 0.42 1.16
C LEU A 136 -17.82 1.28 0.04
N LYS A 137 -17.04 2.28 -0.39
CA LYS A 137 -17.40 3.18 -1.50
C LYS A 137 -16.54 2.90 -2.74
N TRP A 138 -16.40 1.62 -3.12
CA TRP A 138 -15.69 1.27 -4.34
C TRP A 138 -16.51 1.67 -5.57
N LYS A 139 -15.84 2.29 -6.55
CA LYS A 139 -16.53 2.79 -7.74
C LYS A 139 -16.84 1.70 -8.78
N ASN A 140 -16.12 0.59 -8.71
CA ASN A 140 -16.26 -0.54 -9.62
C ASN A 140 -15.68 -1.82 -8.98
N CYS A 141 -15.96 -2.97 -9.61
CA CYS A 141 -15.54 -4.28 -9.11
C CYS A 141 -14.03 -4.58 -9.23
N SER A 142 -13.18 -3.62 -9.62
CA SER A 142 -11.76 -3.91 -9.87
C SER A 142 -11.02 -4.36 -8.61
N ASN A 143 -11.36 -3.76 -7.46
CA ASN A 143 -10.76 -4.13 -6.18
C ASN A 143 -11.14 -5.55 -5.73
N THR A 144 -12.41 -5.91 -5.90
CA THR A 144 -12.93 -7.25 -5.63
C THR A 144 -12.34 -8.25 -6.60
N ARG A 145 -12.35 -7.97 -7.90
CA ARG A 145 -11.78 -8.83 -8.94
C ARG A 145 -10.30 -9.13 -8.65
N LYS A 146 -9.50 -8.13 -8.34
CA LYS A 146 -8.08 -8.31 -8.04
C LYS A 146 -7.84 -9.25 -6.86
N ARG A 147 -8.68 -9.18 -5.83
CA ARG A 147 -8.62 -10.09 -4.68
C ARG A 147 -9.03 -11.50 -5.06
N MET A 148 -10.13 -11.63 -5.80
CA MET A 148 -10.63 -12.93 -6.29
C MET A 148 -9.62 -13.58 -7.23
N ASP A 149 -8.97 -12.83 -8.11
CA ASP A 149 -7.92 -13.35 -8.98
C ASP A 149 -6.76 -13.96 -8.17
N TRP A 150 -6.35 -13.32 -7.09
CA TRP A 150 -5.35 -13.88 -6.18
C TRP A 150 -5.86 -15.10 -5.42
N LEU A 151 -7.08 -15.06 -4.87
CA LEU A 151 -7.66 -16.21 -4.17
C LEU A 151 -7.80 -17.43 -5.10
N GLU A 152 -8.14 -17.21 -6.37
CA GLU A 152 -8.27 -18.26 -7.38
C GLU A 152 -6.91 -18.88 -7.73
N VAL A 153 -5.89 -18.07 -8.07
CA VAL A 153 -4.56 -18.61 -8.42
C VAL A 153 -3.86 -19.27 -7.24
N LEU A 154 -4.25 -18.92 -6.02
CA LEU A 154 -3.76 -19.54 -4.78
C LEU A 154 -4.63 -20.74 -4.34
N GLY A 155 -5.66 -21.08 -5.12
CA GLY A 155 -6.48 -22.26 -4.93
C GLY A 155 -7.47 -22.23 -3.77
N LEU A 156 -7.84 -21.01 -3.28
CA LEU A 156 -8.83 -20.87 -2.19
C LEU A 156 -10.26 -20.76 -2.71
N ILE A 157 -10.43 -20.30 -3.95
CA ILE A 157 -11.70 -20.29 -4.66
C ILE A 157 -11.51 -20.92 -6.03
N ASP A 158 -12.59 -21.41 -6.62
CA ASP A 158 -12.60 -21.98 -7.96
C ASP A 158 -13.82 -21.50 -8.72
N ILE A 159 -13.70 -21.49 -10.06
CA ILE A 159 -14.78 -21.08 -10.95
C ILE A 159 -15.63 -22.28 -11.32
N ILE A 160 -16.94 -22.12 -11.21
CA ILE A 160 -17.91 -23.09 -11.71
C ILE A 160 -18.71 -22.49 -12.88
N GLY A 161 -19.64 -23.22 -13.42
CA GLY A 161 -20.49 -22.75 -14.52
C GLY A 161 -21.08 -21.34 -14.29
N ASN A 162 -21.36 -20.63 -15.38
CA ASN A 162 -21.96 -19.29 -15.38
C ASN A 162 -21.07 -18.19 -14.72
N ARG A 163 -19.75 -18.34 -14.74
CA ARG A 163 -18.79 -17.41 -14.14
C ARG A 163 -19.04 -17.15 -12.64
N LYS A 164 -19.48 -18.16 -11.92
CA LYS A 164 -19.62 -18.11 -10.47
C LYS A 164 -18.43 -18.77 -9.81
N TRP A 165 -18.02 -18.22 -8.68
CA TRP A 165 -16.96 -18.74 -7.84
C TRP A 165 -17.52 -19.41 -6.60
N VAL A 166 -16.80 -20.40 -6.13
CA VAL A 166 -17.08 -21.15 -4.91
C VAL A 166 -15.82 -21.25 -4.08
N VAL A 167 -15.98 -21.43 -2.77
CA VAL A 167 -14.87 -21.69 -1.85
C VAL A 167 -14.42 -23.15 -2.01
N THR A 168 -13.11 -23.36 -2.18
CA THR A 168 -12.49 -24.69 -2.20
C THR A 168 -12.30 -25.26 -0.79
N GLU A 169 -11.83 -26.50 -0.67
CA GLU A 169 -11.46 -27.08 0.64
C GLU A 169 -10.31 -26.28 1.31
N SER A 170 -9.35 -25.78 0.53
CA SER A 170 -8.30 -24.86 1.06
C SER A 170 -8.91 -23.55 1.54
N GLY A 171 -9.89 -23.01 0.84
CA GLY A 171 -10.61 -21.82 1.28
C GLY A 171 -11.45 -22.04 2.54
N LYS A 172 -12.10 -23.19 2.69
CA LYS A 172 -12.81 -23.56 3.92
C LYS A 172 -11.86 -23.75 5.11
N ARG A 173 -10.66 -24.26 4.86
CA ARG A 173 -9.61 -24.32 5.86
C ARG A 173 -9.20 -22.91 6.27
N ALA A 174 -9.00 -22.00 5.32
CA ALA A 174 -8.68 -20.59 5.58
C ALA A 174 -9.75 -19.88 6.43
N LEU A 175 -11.03 -20.13 6.17
CA LEU A 175 -12.14 -19.60 6.96
C LEU A 175 -12.10 -20.05 8.44
N LYS A 176 -11.53 -21.21 8.73
CA LYS A 176 -11.38 -21.73 10.11
C LYS A 176 -10.12 -21.24 10.81
N GLU A 177 -9.04 -21.02 10.06
CA GLU A 177 -7.71 -20.73 10.61
C GLU A 177 -7.41 -19.21 10.62
N TRP A 178 -7.97 -18.45 9.70
CA TRP A 178 -7.68 -17.02 9.61
C TRP A 178 -8.55 -16.18 10.53
N ILE A 179 -7.95 -15.14 11.08
CA ILE A 179 -8.69 -14.11 11.80
C ILE A 179 -9.30 -13.16 10.78
N LEU A 180 -10.59 -13.34 10.51
CA LEU A 180 -11.37 -12.48 9.64
C LEU A 180 -12.09 -11.41 10.47
N VAL A 181 -12.21 -10.22 9.91
CA VAL A 181 -13.01 -9.15 10.53
C VAL A 181 -14.43 -9.24 9.99
N THR A 182 -15.37 -9.59 10.87
CA THR A 182 -16.78 -9.61 10.49
C THR A 182 -17.37 -8.19 10.49
N PRO A 183 -18.51 -7.96 9.78
CA PRO A 183 -19.19 -6.65 9.80
C PRO A 183 -19.51 -6.16 11.21
N GLU A 184 -19.94 -7.05 12.11
CA GLU A 184 -20.29 -6.72 13.51
C GLU A 184 -19.05 -6.28 14.30
N MET A 185 -17.87 -6.90 14.02
CA MET A 185 -16.60 -6.44 14.61
C MET A 185 -16.24 -5.06 14.11
N LEU A 186 -16.48 -4.78 12.81
CA LEU A 186 -16.18 -3.48 12.23
C LEU A 186 -17.03 -2.38 12.86
N ASP A 187 -18.32 -2.59 13.06
CA ASP A 187 -19.22 -1.66 13.75
C ASP A 187 -18.72 -1.37 15.17
N SER A 188 -18.25 -2.39 15.90
CA SER A 188 -17.66 -2.19 17.22
C SER A 188 -16.32 -1.39 17.21
N PHE A 189 -15.70 -1.24 16.03
CA PHE A 189 -14.49 -0.43 15.88
C PHE A 189 -14.78 1.06 15.70
N GLU A 190 -15.97 1.42 15.21
CA GLU A 190 -16.38 2.83 15.02
C GLU A 190 -16.76 3.51 16.33
N ASP A 191 -17.32 2.78 17.29
CA ASP A 191 -17.78 3.31 18.59
C ASP A 191 -16.66 3.76 19.54
N ALA A 192 -15.43 3.41 19.28
CA ALA A 192 -14.31 4.03 19.94
C ALA A 192 -13.86 5.24 19.11
N GLU A 193 -14.47 6.40 19.32
CA GLU A 193 -13.83 7.66 18.98
C GLU A 193 -12.40 7.60 19.51
N VAL A 194 -11.46 7.34 18.62
CA VAL A 194 -10.07 7.66 18.91
C VAL A 194 -10.05 9.17 18.90
N SER A 195 -10.30 9.75 20.08
CA SER A 195 -9.88 11.12 20.30
C SER A 195 -8.36 11.06 20.13
N TYR A 196 -7.90 11.36 18.91
CA TYR A 196 -6.55 11.78 18.75
C TYR A 196 -6.46 13.00 19.66
N LYS A 197 -5.76 12.88 20.78
CA LYS A 197 -5.13 14.05 21.37
C LYS A 197 -4.16 14.51 20.30
N ILE A 198 -4.68 15.33 19.38
CA ILE A 198 -3.81 16.20 18.59
C ILE A 198 -3.08 16.96 19.69
N SER A 199 -1.78 16.71 19.81
CA SER A 199 -0.95 17.59 20.62
C SER A 199 -1.26 18.98 20.08
N GLU A 200 -1.77 19.85 20.91
CA GLU A 200 -2.11 21.21 20.51
C GLU A 200 -0.93 21.74 19.71
N ALA A 201 -1.19 22.24 18.52
CA ALA A 201 -0.14 22.81 17.70
C ALA A 201 0.53 23.90 18.54
N PRO A 202 1.86 24.06 18.48
CA PRO A 202 2.54 25.15 19.19
C PRO A 202 1.78 26.46 18.97
N THR A 203 1.62 27.25 20.02
CA THR A 203 0.77 28.45 20.02
C THR A 203 1.11 29.39 18.86
N GLU A 204 2.38 29.45 18.49
CA GLU A 204 2.84 30.24 17.33
C GLU A 204 2.26 29.74 16.02
N ILE A 205 2.16 28.42 15.80
CA ILE A 205 1.57 27.84 14.58
C ILE A 205 0.08 28.07 14.56
N SER A 206 -0.60 27.89 15.69
CA SER A 206 -2.02 28.14 15.82
C SER A 206 -2.38 29.62 15.55
N ASN A 207 -1.60 30.54 16.09
CA ASN A 207 -1.77 31.98 15.87
C ASN A 207 -1.52 32.35 14.40
N MET A 208 -0.48 31.82 13.78
CA MET A 208 -0.19 32.05 12.35
C MET A 208 -1.31 31.53 11.45
N ILE A 209 -1.84 30.33 11.71
CA ILE A 209 -2.97 29.78 10.94
C ILE A 209 -4.22 30.65 11.15
N GLN A 210 -4.48 31.11 12.36
CA GLN A 210 -5.61 32.00 12.66
C GLN A 210 -5.48 33.34 11.92
N GLU A 211 -4.26 33.93 11.92
CA GLU A 211 -3.99 35.18 11.22
C GLU A 211 -4.17 35.04 9.70
N LEU A 212 -3.72 33.91 9.10
CA LEU A 212 -3.93 33.59 7.69
C LEU A 212 -5.43 33.43 7.38
N TYR A 213 -6.18 32.82 8.29
CA TYR A 213 -7.62 32.64 8.15
C TYR A 213 -8.35 34.00 8.21
N ASP A 214 -8.03 34.83 9.20
CA ASP A 214 -8.68 36.14 9.42
C ASP A 214 -8.38 37.13 8.27
N ASN A 215 -7.22 37.02 7.64
CA ASN A 215 -6.83 37.80 6.47
C ASN A 215 -7.30 37.23 5.13
N ASN A 216 -8.12 36.15 5.12
CA ASN A 216 -8.56 35.44 3.92
C ASN A 216 -7.42 34.95 2.99
N LEU A 217 -6.24 34.71 3.52
CA LEU A 217 -5.09 34.23 2.77
C LEU A 217 -5.08 32.69 2.60
N LEU A 218 -5.93 31.98 3.35
CA LEU A 218 -6.16 30.55 3.15
C LEU A 218 -7.09 30.38 1.94
N GLN A 219 -6.53 29.94 0.81
CA GLN A 219 -7.33 29.59 -0.35
C GLN A 219 -8.23 28.39 -0.05
N LYS A 220 -9.55 28.61 -0.03
CA LYS A 220 -10.57 27.55 0.15
C LYS A 220 -10.73 26.64 -1.07
N GLU A 221 -10.13 26.99 -2.20
CA GLU A 221 -10.31 26.29 -3.47
C GLU A 221 -9.06 25.50 -3.87
N ARG A 222 -9.23 24.20 -3.92
CA ARG A 222 -8.31 23.13 -4.35
C ARG A 222 -7.34 22.62 -3.29
N CYS A 223 -7.81 21.64 -2.51
CA CYS A 223 -6.90 20.60 -2.00
C CYS A 223 -6.28 19.87 -3.19
N THR A 224 -5.03 20.18 -3.53
CA THR A 224 -4.24 19.35 -4.42
C THR A 224 -3.86 18.09 -3.66
N TYR A 225 -4.35 16.94 -4.10
CA TYR A 225 -4.11 15.63 -3.49
C TYR A 225 -2.63 15.19 -3.47
N ASN A 226 -1.72 15.99 -4.01
CA ASN A 226 -0.30 15.73 -4.14
C ASN A 226 0.55 16.88 -3.61
N LEU A 227 0.20 17.42 -2.45
CA LEU A 227 1.12 18.35 -1.80
C LEU A 227 2.34 17.55 -1.30
N TRP A 228 3.50 17.87 -1.85
CA TRP A 228 4.74 17.36 -1.30
C TRP A 228 4.84 17.80 0.16
N SER A 229 4.99 16.86 1.08
CA SER A 229 5.28 17.17 2.47
C SER A 229 6.69 16.69 2.82
N PRO A 230 7.49 17.49 3.53
CA PRO A 230 8.79 17.03 3.97
C PRO A 230 8.62 15.86 4.93
N SER A 231 9.42 14.80 4.75
CA SER A 231 9.55 13.76 5.77
C SER A 231 10.21 14.36 7.03
N PRO A 232 9.95 13.83 8.23
CA PRO A 232 10.51 14.36 9.48
C PRO A 232 12.03 14.57 9.45
N ASN A 233 12.75 13.70 8.75
CA ASN A 233 14.22 13.78 8.59
C ASN A 233 14.67 14.87 7.58
N LYS A 234 13.75 15.60 6.94
CA LYS A 234 14.05 16.68 5.99
C LYS A 234 13.57 18.06 6.47
N ILE A 235 13.06 18.14 7.68
CA ILE A 235 12.60 19.42 8.28
C ILE A 235 13.73 20.44 8.33
N GLU A 236 14.94 20.01 8.69
CA GLU A 236 16.11 20.89 8.74
C GLU A 236 16.48 21.43 7.35
N ASN A 237 16.38 20.60 6.31
CA ASN A 237 16.60 21.06 4.94
C ASN A 237 15.55 22.10 4.54
N LEU A 238 14.28 21.87 4.91
CA LEU A 238 13.21 22.82 4.65
C LEU A 238 13.48 24.14 5.37
N ARG A 239 13.91 24.12 6.65
CA ARG A 239 14.27 25.32 7.40
C ARG A 239 15.34 26.14 6.67
N LYS A 240 16.41 25.53 6.21
CA LYS A 240 17.46 26.18 5.44
C LYS A 240 16.96 26.79 4.13
N ILE A 241 16.06 26.10 3.44
CA ILE A 241 15.44 26.61 2.20
C ILE A 241 14.61 27.87 2.51
N LEU A 242 13.82 27.84 3.57
CA LEU A 242 13.02 28.99 3.99
C LEU A 242 13.89 30.17 4.41
N GLU A 243 14.92 29.94 5.21
CA GLU A 243 15.89 30.96 5.61
C GLU A 243 16.56 31.63 4.41
N TYR A 244 17.03 30.84 3.44
CA TYR A 244 17.62 31.36 2.20
C TYR A 244 16.61 32.19 1.39
N SER A 245 15.36 31.78 1.34
CA SER A 245 14.29 32.44 0.59
C SER A 245 13.84 33.77 1.18
N CYS A 246 14.14 34.04 2.46
CA CYS A 246 13.86 35.34 3.10
C CYS A 246 14.65 36.51 2.48
N GLU A 247 15.70 36.24 1.73
CA GLU A 247 16.61 37.24 1.14
C GLU A 247 16.20 37.71 -0.27
N LYS A 248 14.94 37.62 -0.67
CA LYS A 248 14.44 38.03 -2.01
C LYS A 248 15.24 37.41 -3.17
N VAL A 249 15.35 36.10 -3.19
CA VAL A 249 16.04 35.36 -4.23
C VAL A 249 15.13 35.08 -5.43
N THR A 250 15.69 35.03 -6.63
CA THR A 250 14.97 34.61 -7.81
C THR A 250 14.74 33.08 -7.81
N ARG A 251 13.73 32.63 -8.55
CA ARG A 251 13.47 31.19 -8.71
C ARG A 251 14.72 30.41 -9.19
N ILE A 252 15.53 31.01 -10.06
CA ILE A 252 16.73 30.36 -10.60
C ILE A 252 17.79 30.21 -9.52
N GLU A 253 18.01 31.21 -8.69
CA GLU A 253 18.94 31.17 -7.55
C GLU A 253 18.50 30.17 -6.50
N LEU A 254 17.20 30.14 -6.20
CA LEU A 254 16.63 29.14 -5.27
C LEU A 254 16.83 27.72 -5.77
N PHE A 255 16.56 27.45 -7.04
CA PHE A 255 16.77 26.13 -7.66
C PHE A 255 18.24 25.71 -7.59
N LYS A 256 19.14 26.63 -7.90
CA LYS A 256 20.57 26.39 -7.84
C LYS A 256 21.00 26.09 -6.41
N TYR A 257 20.60 26.91 -5.43
CA TYR A 257 20.89 26.69 -4.02
C TYR A 257 20.41 25.32 -3.52
N ILE A 258 19.15 24.96 -3.79
CA ILE A 258 18.58 23.68 -3.38
C ILE A 258 19.31 22.52 -4.06
N GLY A 259 19.64 22.65 -5.33
CA GLY A 259 20.38 21.63 -6.09
C GLY A 259 21.77 21.39 -5.53
N ASP A 260 22.52 22.45 -5.27
CA ASP A 260 23.91 22.40 -4.82
C ASP A 260 24.00 21.97 -3.34
N GLU A 261 23.19 22.57 -2.45
CA GLU A 261 23.25 22.31 -0.99
C GLU A 261 22.73 20.91 -0.62
N PHE A 262 21.69 20.41 -1.29
CA PHE A 262 21.06 19.13 -0.92
C PHE A 262 21.24 18.03 -1.95
N ASN A 263 22.05 18.27 -2.98
CA ASN A 263 22.31 17.33 -4.09
C ASN A 263 21.00 16.77 -4.69
N LEU A 264 20.04 17.65 -4.97
CA LEU A 264 18.73 17.28 -5.48
C LEU A 264 18.64 17.51 -7.01
N LYS A 265 17.99 16.56 -7.69
CA LYS A 265 17.67 16.71 -9.11
C LYS A 265 16.59 17.77 -9.32
N VAL A 266 16.63 18.45 -10.46
CA VAL A 266 15.66 19.50 -10.85
C VAL A 266 14.21 19.04 -10.69
N SER A 267 13.87 17.81 -11.13
CA SER A 267 12.52 17.24 -10.97
C SER A 267 12.06 17.11 -9.51
N SER A 268 12.99 16.84 -8.60
CA SER A 268 12.69 16.79 -7.16
C SER A 268 12.44 18.18 -6.59
N ILE A 269 13.19 19.19 -7.07
CA ILE A 269 12.99 20.59 -6.68
C ILE A 269 11.65 21.10 -7.21
N GLU A 270 11.32 20.79 -8.47
CA GLU A 270 10.02 21.15 -9.06
C GLU A 270 8.84 20.58 -8.28
N SER A 271 8.96 19.37 -7.78
CA SER A 271 7.91 18.74 -6.96
C SER A 271 7.70 19.41 -5.59
N MET A 272 8.71 20.12 -5.07
CA MET A 272 8.63 20.90 -3.82
C MET A 272 7.98 22.28 -4.02
N MET A 273 8.07 22.85 -5.20
CA MET A 273 7.64 24.24 -5.47
C MET A 273 6.18 24.54 -5.10
N PRO A 274 5.19 23.62 -5.35
CA PRO A 274 3.82 23.86 -4.91
C PRO A 274 3.69 24.01 -3.39
N PHE A 275 4.45 23.23 -2.63
CA PHE A 275 4.48 23.34 -1.16
C PHE A 275 5.12 24.67 -0.73
N LEU A 276 6.29 25.02 -1.26
CA LEU A 276 6.97 26.26 -0.93
C LEU A 276 6.09 27.49 -1.25
N LYS A 277 5.43 27.51 -2.39
CA LYS A 277 4.45 28.56 -2.74
C LYS A 277 3.26 28.61 -1.79
N ALA A 278 2.72 27.45 -1.39
CA ALA A 278 1.64 27.39 -0.42
C ALA A 278 2.07 27.86 0.98
N SER A 279 3.37 27.78 1.29
CA SER A 279 3.97 28.27 2.52
C SER A 279 4.30 29.76 2.52
N GLY A 280 3.99 30.48 1.43
CA GLY A 280 4.16 31.95 1.34
C GLY A 280 5.48 32.39 0.71
N LEU A 281 6.17 31.50 -0.02
CA LEU A 281 7.39 31.79 -0.78
C LEU A 281 7.14 32.14 -2.25
#